data_31c4d344809dc125d5558217e2784a64
#
_entry.id   31c4d344809dc125d5558217e2784a64
#
_cell.length_a   1.000
_cell.length_b   1.000
_cell.length_c   1.000
_cell.angle_alpha   90.00
_cell.angle_beta   90.00
_cell.angle_gamma   90.00
#
_symmetry.space_group_name_H-M   'P 1'
#
loop_
_entity.id
_entity.type
_entity.pdbx_description
1 polymer ?
#
loop_
_entity_poly.entity_id
_entity_poly.type
_entity_poly.pdbx_seq_one_letter_code
_entity_poly.pdbx_strand_id
1 'polypeptide(L)'
;MNDKPALRVEGLTKNFRTTTALDSVYLDIQQGEIVALIGPSGCGKSTFLRCLTWLEQPDDGFIEVAGQPFGRERHGAVVRRQNPRQIDRIRPKIGLVFQQLNLWPHLTALENIVRPQTVVLRRPREEATRRARDLLVRLGLGDRADRYPHALSGGQKQRVAIARALAMDPALMLFDEPTSALDPELVGEVLAVLRQLAEAGTTMLVVTHEIGFAANVADRIAFMDKGRLIEEGPARQLLDHPRDPRLRTFLDLVLSHRDAPTPSQT
;
A
#
# COMPACT_ATOMS: atom_id res chain seq x y z
N MET A 1 -19.03 17.62 3.98
CA MET A 1 -18.05 16.60 3.60
C MET A 1 -16.68 17.20 3.74
N ASN A 2 -15.74 16.51 4.37
CA ASN A 2 -14.40 17.06 4.60
C ASN A 2 -13.64 16.98 3.27
N ASP A 3 -13.46 18.11 2.62
CA ASP A 3 -12.92 18.26 1.25
C ASP A 3 -11.38 18.03 1.18
N LYS A 4 -10.82 17.39 2.21
CA LYS A 4 -9.38 17.14 2.30
C LYS A 4 -9.04 15.75 1.81
N PRO A 5 -8.05 15.60 0.91
CA PRO A 5 -7.60 14.29 0.45
C PRO A 5 -7.07 13.44 1.61
N ALA A 6 -7.16 12.13 1.49
CA ALA A 6 -6.55 11.19 2.42
C ALA A 6 -5.03 11.25 2.36
N LEU A 7 -4.48 11.47 1.16
CA LEU A 7 -3.07 11.71 0.89
C LEU A 7 -2.90 12.88 -0.07
N ARG A 8 -1.95 13.77 0.22
CA ARG A 8 -1.41 14.74 -0.73
C ARG A 8 0.10 14.67 -0.73
N VAL A 9 0.69 14.59 -1.92
CA VAL A 9 2.14 14.55 -2.15
C VAL A 9 2.52 15.64 -3.13
N GLU A 10 3.47 16.48 -2.76
CA GLU A 10 3.93 17.60 -3.58
C GLU A 10 5.45 17.57 -3.76
N GLY A 11 5.92 17.31 -4.99
CA GLY A 11 7.32 17.40 -5.37
C GLY A 11 8.25 16.44 -4.63
N LEU A 12 7.76 15.25 -4.28
CA LEU A 12 8.52 14.30 -3.46
C LEU A 12 9.76 13.80 -4.21
N THR A 13 10.92 14.06 -3.63
CA THR A 13 12.22 13.72 -4.22
C THR A 13 13.04 12.86 -3.28
N LYS A 14 13.71 11.83 -3.81
CA LYS A 14 14.62 10.97 -3.07
C LYS A 14 15.81 10.56 -3.91
N ASN A 15 17.00 10.80 -3.38
CA ASN A 15 18.27 10.41 -3.97
C ASN A 15 18.98 9.38 -3.10
N PHE A 16 19.59 8.38 -3.72
CA PHE A 16 20.49 7.44 -3.08
C PHE A 16 21.87 7.58 -3.76
N ARG A 17 22.80 8.21 -3.06
CA ARG A 17 24.15 8.49 -3.58
C ARG A 17 24.12 9.14 -4.98
N THR A 18 24.28 8.33 -6.03
CA THR A 18 24.32 8.78 -7.43
C THR A 18 23.02 8.54 -8.19
N THR A 19 22.02 7.91 -7.57
CA THR A 19 20.77 7.52 -8.25
C THR A 19 19.60 8.30 -7.68
N THR A 20 18.86 9.01 -8.54
CA THR A 20 17.58 9.61 -8.19
C THR A 20 16.49 8.54 -8.27
N ALA A 21 15.98 8.14 -7.10
CA ALA A 21 14.93 7.13 -7.01
C ALA A 21 13.52 7.72 -7.14
N LEU A 22 13.34 8.97 -6.70
CA LEU A 22 12.10 9.76 -6.89
C LEU A 22 12.50 11.16 -7.34
N ASP A 23 11.83 11.67 -8.35
CA ASP A 23 12.10 12.95 -8.96
C ASP A 23 10.82 13.78 -9.09
N SER A 24 10.59 14.65 -8.11
CA SER A 24 9.44 15.57 -8.05
C SER A 24 8.09 14.87 -8.26
N VAL A 25 7.80 13.85 -7.46
CA VAL A 25 6.54 13.09 -7.56
C VAL A 25 5.40 13.89 -6.93
N TYR A 26 4.27 13.98 -7.65
CA TYR A 26 3.01 14.59 -7.20
C TYR A 26 1.92 13.53 -7.26
N LEU A 27 1.12 13.41 -6.19
CA LEU A 27 -0.03 12.49 -6.16
C LEU A 27 -1.00 12.91 -5.06
N ASP A 28 -2.27 13.04 -5.40
CA ASP A 28 -3.35 13.21 -4.44
C ASP A 28 -4.26 11.97 -4.47
N ILE A 29 -4.72 11.52 -3.29
CA ILE A 29 -5.69 10.41 -3.16
C ILE A 29 -6.86 10.91 -2.32
N GLN A 30 -8.07 10.81 -2.86
CA GLN A 30 -9.27 11.21 -2.15
C GLN A 30 -9.70 10.15 -1.12
N GLN A 31 -10.55 10.52 -0.16
CA GLN A 31 -11.11 9.55 0.79
C GLN A 31 -12.00 8.54 0.06
N GLY A 32 -11.78 7.25 0.32
CA GLY A 32 -12.46 6.15 -0.35
C GLY A 32 -11.91 5.81 -1.74
N GLU A 33 -10.97 6.61 -2.27
CA GLU A 33 -10.39 6.36 -3.58
C GLU A 33 -9.35 5.23 -3.54
N ILE A 34 -9.32 4.45 -4.61
CA ILE A 34 -8.36 3.38 -4.83
C ILE A 34 -7.47 3.75 -6.01
N VAL A 35 -6.19 3.96 -5.73
CA VAL A 35 -5.19 4.23 -6.77
C VAL A 35 -4.28 3.02 -6.94
N ALA A 36 -4.18 2.50 -8.15
CA ALA A 36 -3.18 1.49 -8.49
C ALA A 36 -1.91 2.18 -9.02
N LEU A 37 -0.76 1.90 -8.41
CA LEU A 37 0.54 2.38 -8.87
C LEU A 37 1.24 1.26 -9.63
N ILE A 38 1.40 1.45 -10.95
CA ILE A 38 2.03 0.48 -11.85
C ILE A 38 3.33 1.03 -12.45
N GLY A 39 4.17 0.17 -12.98
CA GLY A 39 5.42 0.56 -13.65
C GLY A 39 6.49 -0.52 -13.57
N PRO A 40 7.59 -0.38 -14.33
CA PRO A 40 8.68 -1.35 -14.39
C PRO A 40 9.32 -1.62 -13.02
N SER A 41 9.97 -2.77 -12.87
CA SER A 41 10.78 -3.05 -11.69
C SER A 41 11.91 -2.03 -11.54
N GLY A 42 12.16 -1.58 -10.29
CA GLY A 42 13.19 -0.58 -10.02
C GLY A 42 12.84 0.87 -10.37
N CYS A 43 11.64 1.19 -10.86
CA CYS A 43 11.26 2.57 -11.21
C CYS A 43 10.99 3.50 -10.00
N GLY A 44 11.02 2.98 -8.75
CA GLY A 44 10.86 3.80 -7.54
C GLY A 44 9.61 3.56 -6.72
N LYS A 45 8.68 2.65 -7.10
CA LYS A 45 7.38 2.42 -6.43
C LYS A 45 7.51 2.11 -4.94
N SER A 46 8.33 1.11 -4.56
CA SER A 46 8.54 0.75 -3.15
C SER A 46 9.27 1.85 -2.37
N THR A 47 10.18 2.60 -3.02
CA THR A 47 10.81 3.78 -2.42
C THR A 47 9.75 4.85 -2.12
N PHE A 48 8.81 5.07 -3.04
CA PHE A 48 7.71 5.99 -2.86
C PHE A 48 6.86 5.61 -1.64
N LEU A 49 6.42 4.34 -1.52
CA LEU A 49 5.66 3.88 -0.36
C LEU A 49 6.44 4.02 0.97
N ARG A 50 7.75 3.75 0.95
CA ARG A 50 8.61 3.94 2.13
C ARG A 50 8.74 5.41 2.53
N CYS A 51 8.79 6.32 1.56
CA CYS A 51 8.77 7.75 1.82
C CYS A 51 7.42 8.21 2.40
N LEU A 52 6.29 7.70 1.87
CA LEU A 52 4.94 8.00 2.39
C LEU A 52 4.76 7.59 3.85
N THR A 53 5.49 6.59 4.34
CA THR A 53 5.46 6.15 5.75
C THR A 53 6.59 6.71 6.59
N TRP A 54 7.45 7.55 5.99
CA TRP A 54 8.66 8.07 6.65
C TRP A 54 9.62 6.98 7.16
N LEU A 55 9.55 5.78 6.56
CA LEU A 55 10.56 4.73 6.73
C LEU A 55 11.83 5.07 5.97
N GLU A 56 11.66 5.72 4.81
CA GLU A 56 12.71 6.37 4.07
C GLU A 56 12.42 7.88 4.06
N GLN A 57 13.43 8.67 4.43
CA GLN A 57 13.25 10.12 4.50
C GLN A 57 13.43 10.73 3.11
N PRO A 58 12.42 11.43 2.56
CA PRO A 58 12.59 12.16 1.31
C PRO A 58 13.59 13.31 1.49
N ASP A 59 14.33 13.62 0.42
CA ASP A 59 15.28 14.73 0.41
C ASP A 59 14.56 16.05 0.17
N ASP A 60 13.45 16.02 -0.59
CA ASP A 60 12.59 17.18 -0.78
C ASP A 60 11.12 16.79 -0.96
N GLY A 61 10.23 17.79 -1.00
CA GLY A 61 8.80 17.63 -1.14
C GLY A 61 8.03 17.62 0.17
N PHE A 62 6.70 17.53 0.05
CA PHE A 62 5.76 17.55 1.17
C PHE A 62 4.77 16.40 1.07
N ILE A 63 4.39 15.91 2.24
CA ILE A 63 3.38 14.87 2.40
C ILE A 63 2.35 15.37 3.40
N GLU A 64 1.07 15.26 3.07
CA GLU A 64 -0.03 15.45 4.01
C GLU A 64 -0.86 14.15 4.07
N VAL A 65 -1.21 13.73 5.28
CA VAL A 65 -2.04 12.55 5.54
C VAL A 65 -3.28 12.99 6.30
N ALA A 66 -4.45 12.76 5.74
CA ALA A 66 -5.72 13.22 6.29
C ALA A 66 -5.69 14.72 6.66
N GLY A 67 -5.11 15.55 5.79
CA GLY A 67 -4.98 16.99 5.94
C GLY A 67 -4.00 17.44 7.02
N GLN A 68 -3.08 16.56 7.45
CA GLN A 68 -2.02 16.90 8.42
C GLN A 68 -0.65 16.74 7.76
N PRO A 69 0.23 17.76 7.87
CA PRO A 69 1.60 17.66 7.39
C PRO A 69 2.32 16.47 8.03
N PHE A 70 3.07 15.71 7.22
CA PHE A 70 3.79 14.54 7.68
C PHE A 70 5.26 14.61 7.28
N GLY A 71 6.14 14.60 8.27
CA GLY A 71 7.59 14.64 8.15
C GLY A 71 8.17 16.04 7.94
N ARG A 72 7.51 16.89 7.16
CA ARG A 72 7.86 18.31 6.93
C ARG A 72 6.63 19.19 6.98
N GLU A 73 6.81 20.41 7.43
CA GLU A 73 5.75 21.42 7.47
C GLU A 73 6.26 22.77 6.99
N ARG A 74 5.37 23.56 6.38
CA ARG A 74 5.64 24.92 5.91
C ARG A 74 5.16 25.93 6.94
N HIS A 75 6.04 26.87 7.30
CA HIS A 75 5.72 28.04 8.10
C HIS A 75 6.08 29.29 7.27
N GLY A 76 5.16 29.75 6.43
CA GLY A 76 5.45 30.77 5.41
C GLY A 76 6.50 30.27 4.42
N ALA A 77 7.59 30.99 4.28
CA ALA A 77 8.72 30.62 3.41
C ALA A 77 9.68 29.58 4.04
N VAL A 78 9.52 29.26 5.32
CA VAL A 78 10.43 28.36 6.04
C VAL A 78 9.86 26.94 6.06
N VAL A 79 10.68 25.99 5.60
CA VAL A 79 10.38 24.55 5.71
C VAL A 79 11.07 24.01 6.96
N ARG A 80 10.32 23.35 7.82
CA ARG A 80 10.83 22.71 9.02
C ARG A 80 10.54 21.21 8.98
N ARG A 81 11.52 20.43 9.40
CA ARG A 81 11.34 19.00 9.63
C ARG A 81 10.63 18.80 10.95
N GLN A 82 9.64 17.93 10.96
CA GLN A 82 8.94 17.51 12.17
C GLN A 82 9.87 16.69 13.06
N ASN A 83 9.66 16.79 14.36
CA ASN A 83 10.37 15.95 15.32
C ASN A 83 9.77 14.51 15.33
N PRO A 84 10.49 13.50 15.88
CA PRO A 84 10.03 12.12 15.91
C PRO A 84 8.63 11.94 16.53
N ARG A 85 8.30 12.69 17.58
CA ARG A 85 6.98 12.58 18.25
C ARG A 85 5.83 13.05 17.35
N GLN A 86 6.05 14.10 16.54
CA GLN A 86 5.06 14.57 15.58
C GLN A 86 4.84 13.54 14.47
N ILE A 87 5.93 12.96 13.97
CA ILE A 87 5.90 11.90 12.95
C ILE A 87 5.16 10.67 13.51
N ASP A 88 5.51 10.21 14.72
CA ASP A 88 4.92 9.01 15.35
C ASP A 88 3.42 9.18 15.66
N ARG A 89 2.93 10.42 15.79
CA ARG A 89 1.50 10.72 15.98
C ARG A 89 0.70 10.50 14.67
N ILE A 90 1.31 10.75 13.52
CA ILE A 90 0.62 10.68 12.22
C ILE A 90 0.82 9.31 11.57
N ARG A 91 2.00 8.69 11.72
CA ARG A 91 2.34 7.39 11.11
C ARG A 91 1.27 6.31 11.28
N PRO A 92 0.59 6.13 12.44
CA PRO A 92 -0.47 5.12 12.58
C PRO A 92 -1.68 5.33 11.67
N LYS A 93 -1.85 6.54 11.10
CA LYS A 93 -2.91 6.83 10.12
C LYS A 93 -2.62 6.23 8.74
N ILE A 94 -1.44 5.66 8.55
CA ILE A 94 -1.04 4.97 7.33
C ILE A 94 -0.82 3.50 7.68
N GLY A 95 -1.65 2.63 7.13
CA GLY A 95 -1.42 1.19 7.16
C GLY A 95 -0.49 0.80 6.01
N LEU A 96 0.58 0.06 6.28
CA LEU A 96 1.47 -0.46 5.24
C LEU A 96 1.52 -1.98 5.31
N VAL A 97 1.25 -2.61 4.17
CA VAL A 97 1.40 -4.04 3.94
C VAL A 97 2.56 -4.24 2.97
N PHE A 98 3.64 -4.83 3.45
CA PHE A 98 4.85 -5.07 2.67
C PHE A 98 4.72 -6.32 1.80
N GLN A 99 5.50 -6.39 0.73
CA GLN A 99 5.72 -7.59 -0.08
C GLN A 99 6.20 -8.76 0.80
N GLN A 100 7.20 -8.53 1.66
CA GLN A 100 7.59 -9.45 2.72
C GLN A 100 6.69 -9.23 3.92
N LEU A 101 5.83 -10.15 4.24
CA LEU A 101 4.71 -10.06 5.20
C LEU A 101 5.08 -9.53 6.59
N ASN A 102 6.34 -9.66 7.00
CA ASN A 102 6.93 -9.14 8.24
C ASN A 102 6.09 -9.42 9.50
N LEU A 103 5.47 -10.61 9.56
CA LEU A 103 4.81 -11.06 10.78
C LEU A 103 5.86 -11.42 11.84
N TRP A 104 5.57 -11.11 13.09
CA TRP A 104 6.40 -11.53 14.22
C TRP A 104 6.27 -13.04 14.40
N PRO A 105 7.34 -13.83 14.19
CA PRO A 105 7.25 -15.30 14.15
C PRO A 105 6.96 -15.93 15.52
N HIS A 106 7.26 -15.21 16.60
CA HIS A 106 7.05 -15.61 17.98
C HIS A 106 5.68 -15.22 18.55
N LEU A 107 4.82 -14.59 17.74
CA LEU A 107 3.45 -14.19 18.10
C LEU A 107 2.46 -14.96 17.24
N THR A 108 1.30 -15.31 17.81
CA THR A 108 0.18 -15.89 17.08
C THR A 108 -0.41 -14.88 16.08
N ALA A 109 -1.31 -15.31 15.20
CA ALA A 109 -2.03 -14.41 14.28
C ALA A 109 -2.78 -13.32 15.05
N LEU A 110 -3.50 -13.69 16.12
CA LEU A 110 -4.20 -12.77 17.00
C LEU A 110 -3.25 -11.76 17.64
N GLU A 111 -2.15 -12.22 18.22
CA GLU A 111 -1.18 -11.36 18.90
C GLU A 111 -0.47 -10.40 17.94
N ASN A 112 -0.19 -10.82 16.69
CA ASN A 112 0.32 -9.94 15.65
C ASN A 112 -0.60 -8.74 15.39
N ILE A 113 -1.91 -8.91 15.54
CA ILE A 113 -2.91 -7.85 15.32
C ILE A 113 -3.15 -7.03 16.59
N VAL A 114 -3.14 -7.66 17.76
CA VAL A 114 -3.40 -7.00 19.05
C VAL A 114 -2.24 -6.09 19.46
N ARG A 115 -0.99 -6.55 19.28
CA ARG A 115 0.20 -5.87 19.80
C ARG A 115 0.36 -4.42 19.33
N PRO A 116 0.27 -4.08 18.02
CA PRO A 116 0.41 -2.67 17.61
C PRO A 116 -0.69 -1.77 18.17
N GLN A 117 -1.91 -2.27 18.32
CA GLN A 117 -3.02 -1.51 18.89
C GLN A 117 -2.75 -1.13 20.37
N THR A 118 -2.23 -2.08 21.16
CA THR A 118 -1.96 -1.86 22.59
C THR A 118 -0.72 -1.00 22.82
N VAL A 119 0.35 -1.21 22.01
CA VAL A 119 1.63 -0.51 22.17
C VAL A 119 1.58 0.90 21.60
N VAL A 120 1.04 1.08 20.39
CA VAL A 120 1.07 2.36 19.69
C VAL A 120 -0.15 3.21 19.98
N LEU A 121 -1.36 2.63 19.87
CA LEU A 121 -2.62 3.35 20.12
C LEU A 121 -3.02 3.35 21.60
N ARG A 122 -2.31 2.58 22.45
CA ARG A 122 -2.63 2.40 23.88
C ARG A 122 -4.08 1.92 24.12
N ARG A 123 -4.63 1.19 23.14
CA ARG A 123 -5.98 0.61 23.22
C ARG A 123 -6.01 -0.44 24.32
N PRO A 124 -7.08 -0.50 25.14
CA PRO A 124 -7.25 -1.57 26.15
C PRO A 124 -7.16 -2.95 25.51
N ARG A 125 -6.48 -3.89 26.18
CA ARG A 125 -6.21 -5.24 25.61
C ARG A 125 -7.48 -5.99 25.21
N GLU A 126 -8.53 -5.87 25.99
CA GLU A 126 -9.83 -6.49 25.68
C GLU A 126 -10.42 -5.96 24.38
N GLU A 127 -10.45 -4.65 24.21
CA GLU A 127 -10.94 -3.98 23.00
C GLU A 127 -10.09 -4.36 21.79
N ALA A 128 -8.76 -4.32 21.93
CA ALA A 128 -7.83 -4.71 20.88
C ALA A 128 -8.00 -6.18 20.47
N THR A 129 -8.26 -7.07 21.45
CA THR A 129 -8.48 -8.51 21.20
C THR A 129 -9.81 -8.74 20.48
N ARG A 130 -10.89 -8.10 20.91
CA ARG A 130 -12.21 -8.19 20.25
C ARG A 130 -12.09 -7.76 18.80
N ARG A 131 -11.54 -6.57 18.56
CA ARG A 131 -11.33 -6.03 17.22
C ARG A 131 -10.46 -6.92 16.33
N ALA A 132 -9.40 -7.49 16.90
CA ALA A 132 -8.52 -8.40 16.17
C ALA A 132 -9.26 -9.68 15.75
N ARG A 133 -10.11 -10.24 16.62
CA ARG A 133 -10.94 -11.40 16.30
C ARG A 133 -11.96 -11.09 15.21
N ASP A 134 -12.64 -9.93 15.29
CA ASP A 134 -13.58 -9.48 14.28
C ASP A 134 -12.92 -9.34 12.90
N LEU A 135 -11.70 -8.76 12.85
CA LEU A 135 -10.94 -8.65 11.61
C LEU A 135 -10.51 -10.02 11.07
N LEU A 136 -10.06 -10.94 11.94
CA LEU A 136 -9.73 -12.29 11.51
C LEU A 136 -10.95 -13.03 10.93
N VAL A 137 -12.11 -12.90 11.55
CA VAL A 137 -13.36 -13.48 11.02
C VAL A 137 -13.71 -12.89 9.67
N ARG A 138 -13.70 -11.55 9.54
CA ARG A 138 -13.97 -10.85 8.26
C ARG A 138 -13.03 -11.29 7.13
N LEU A 139 -11.79 -11.63 7.46
CA LEU A 139 -10.78 -12.06 6.49
C LEU A 139 -10.69 -13.60 6.35
N GLY A 140 -11.68 -14.35 6.87
CA GLY A 140 -11.75 -15.80 6.75
C GLY A 140 -10.68 -16.55 7.53
N LEU A 141 -10.23 -15.99 8.67
CA LEU A 141 -9.17 -16.56 9.52
C LEU A 141 -9.61 -16.74 10.97
N GLY A 142 -10.92 -16.79 11.27
CA GLY A 142 -11.43 -16.88 12.63
C GLY A 142 -10.90 -18.10 13.39
N ASP A 143 -10.78 -19.25 12.72
CA ASP A 143 -10.25 -20.53 13.24
C ASP A 143 -8.70 -20.57 13.28
N ARG A 144 -8.02 -19.55 12.81
CA ARG A 144 -6.56 -19.43 12.73
C ARG A 144 -5.96 -18.46 13.75
N ALA A 145 -6.78 -17.87 14.62
CA ALA A 145 -6.38 -16.82 15.57
C ALA A 145 -5.16 -17.21 16.43
N ASP A 146 -5.12 -18.45 16.90
CA ASP A 146 -4.09 -18.95 17.80
C ASP A 146 -2.93 -19.66 17.06
N ARG A 147 -2.90 -19.62 15.73
CA ARG A 147 -1.81 -20.18 14.92
C ARG A 147 -0.64 -19.22 14.80
N TYR A 148 0.58 -19.77 14.86
CA TYR A 148 1.81 -19.04 14.59
C TYR A 148 2.04 -18.89 13.09
N PRO A 149 2.81 -17.86 12.63
CA PRO A 149 3.07 -17.63 11.21
C PRO A 149 3.59 -18.85 10.44
N HIS A 150 4.45 -19.69 11.06
CA HIS A 150 4.97 -20.88 10.41
C HIS A 150 3.90 -21.94 10.07
N ALA A 151 2.76 -21.92 10.77
CA ALA A 151 1.63 -22.83 10.56
C ALA A 151 0.53 -22.24 9.65
N LEU A 152 0.80 -21.12 8.97
CA LEU A 152 -0.11 -20.44 8.05
C LEU A 152 0.41 -20.53 6.62
N SER A 153 -0.50 -20.66 5.63
CA SER A 153 -0.15 -20.51 4.21
C SER A 153 0.30 -19.09 3.87
N GLY A 154 0.91 -18.88 2.70
CA GLY A 154 1.30 -17.56 2.22
C GLY A 154 0.12 -16.58 2.20
N GLY A 155 -1.01 -16.97 1.62
CA GLY A 155 -2.24 -16.17 1.57
C GLY A 155 -2.84 -15.90 2.96
N GLN A 156 -2.79 -16.87 3.89
CA GLN A 156 -3.21 -16.67 5.28
C GLN A 156 -2.32 -15.65 6.00
N LYS A 157 -1.00 -15.77 5.85
CA LYS A 157 -0.05 -14.78 6.39
C LYS A 157 -0.33 -13.38 5.85
N GLN A 158 -0.60 -13.25 4.55
CA GLN A 158 -0.94 -11.99 3.92
C GLN A 158 -2.20 -11.38 4.54
N ARG A 159 -3.24 -12.18 4.72
CA ARG A 159 -4.49 -11.72 5.34
C ARG A 159 -4.29 -11.30 6.81
N VAL A 160 -3.42 -11.96 7.57
CA VAL A 160 -3.02 -11.51 8.91
C VAL A 160 -2.28 -10.17 8.86
N ALA A 161 -1.37 -9.97 7.90
CA ALA A 161 -0.67 -8.69 7.74
C ALA A 161 -1.64 -7.56 7.38
N ILE A 162 -2.63 -7.81 6.52
CA ILE A 162 -3.72 -6.87 6.20
C ILE A 162 -4.54 -6.56 7.46
N ALA A 163 -4.97 -7.58 8.21
CA ALA A 163 -5.72 -7.40 9.47
C ALA A 163 -4.94 -6.55 10.48
N ARG A 164 -3.63 -6.78 10.60
CA ARG A 164 -2.74 -6.02 11.48
C ARG A 164 -2.70 -4.54 11.11
N ALA A 165 -2.63 -4.22 9.84
CA ALA A 165 -2.65 -2.83 9.37
C ALA A 165 -4.02 -2.18 9.57
N LEU A 166 -5.12 -2.85 9.22
CA LEU A 166 -6.49 -2.38 9.41
C LEU A 166 -6.86 -2.14 10.87
N ALA A 167 -6.29 -2.92 11.80
CA ALA A 167 -6.56 -2.79 13.23
C ALA A 167 -6.11 -1.44 13.81
N MET A 168 -5.24 -0.73 13.11
CA MET A 168 -4.75 0.60 13.50
C MET A 168 -5.70 1.75 13.12
N ASP A 169 -6.84 1.49 12.46
CA ASP A 169 -7.77 2.49 11.92
C ASP A 169 -7.10 3.52 10.99
N PRO A 170 -6.37 3.06 9.98
CA PRO A 170 -5.65 3.96 9.11
C PRO A 170 -6.61 4.77 8.22
N ALA A 171 -6.24 6.02 7.92
CA ALA A 171 -6.92 6.85 6.92
C ALA A 171 -6.55 6.44 5.48
N LEU A 172 -5.40 5.75 5.32
CA LEU A 172 -4.87 5.28 4.04
C LEU A 172 -4.19 3.94 4.23
N MET A 173 -4.50 2.98 3.37
CA MET A 173 -3.80 1.70 3.27
C MET A 173 -2.85 1.71 2.08
N LEU A 174 -1.60 1.35 2.31
CA LEU A 174 -0.56 1.18 1.31
C LEU A 174 -0.25 -0.31 1.16
N PHE A 175 -0.20 -0.80 -0.08
CA PHE A 175 0.14 -2.17 -0.41
C PHE A 175 1.34 -2.18 -1.36
N ASP A 176 2.44 -2.80 -0.94
CA ASP A 176 3.65 -2.99 -1.75
C ASP A 176 3.66 -4.40 -2.32
N GLU A 177 3.17 -4.56 -3.54
CA GLU A 177 3.09 -5.83 -4.30
C GLU A 177 2.50 -6.99 -3.46
N PRO A 178 1.26 -6.88 -2.98
CA PRO A 178 0.70 -7.80 -1.98
C PRO A 178 0.55 -9.26 -2.46
N THR A 179 0.75 -9.54 -3.74
CA THR A 179 0.58 -10.86 -4.34
C THR A 179 1.87 -11.47 -4.87
N SER A 180 2.96 -10.69 -5.00
CA SER A 180 4.18 -11.11 -5.70
C SER A 180 4.97 -12.26 -5.02
N ALA A 181 4.78 -12.46 -3.72
CA ALA A 181 5.43 -13.53 -2.95
C ALA A 181 4.51 -14.75 -2.74
N LEU A 182 3.41 -14.85 -3.50
CA LEU A 182 2.40 -15.90 -3.35
C LEU A 182 2.38 -16.83 -4.56
N ASP A 183 2.05 -18.10 -4.29
CA ASP A 183 1.72 -19.04 -5.35
C ASP A 183 0.49 -18.55 -6.13
N PRO A 184 0.41 -18.80 -7.45
CA PRO A 184 -0.68 -18.33 -8.30
C PRO A 184 -2.09 -18.66 -7.78
N GLU A 185 -2.24 -19.83 -7.15
CA GLU A 185 -3.51 -20.28 -6.57
C GLU A 185 -3.98 -19.38 -5.41
N LEU A 186 -3.05 -18.79 -4.66
CA LEU A 186 -3.33 -17.93 -3.50
C LEU A 186 -3.53 -16.45 -3.85
N VAL A 187 -3.11 -16.04 -5.05
CA VAL A 187 -3.25 -14.65 -5.54
C VAL A 187 -4.73 -14.23 -5.52
N GLY A 188 -5.61 -15.10 -6.03
CA GLY A 188 -7.06 -14.85 -6.08
C GLY A 188 -7.68 -14.53 -4.72
N GLU A 189 -7.25 -15.24 -3.66
CA GLU A 189 -7.74 -15.03 -2.29
C GLU A 189 -7.40 -13.63 -1.77
N VAL A 190 -6.16 -13.18 -2.01
CA VAL A 190 -5.70 -11.85 -1.57
C VAL A 190 -6.37 -10.73 -2.37
N LEU A 191 -6.51 -10.90 -3.68
CA LEU A 191 -7.23 -9.94 -4.53
C LEU A 191 -8.71 -9.84 -4.14
N ALA A 192 -9.35 -10.93 -3.73
CA ALA A 192 -10.72 -10.91 -3.20
C ALA A 192 -10.82 -10.07 -1.92
N VAL A 193 -9.83 -10.19 -1.01
CA VAL A 193 -9.77 -9.34 0.18
C VAL A 193 -9.62 -7.86 -0.19
N LEU A 194 -8.74 -7.52 -1.13
CA LEU A 194 -8.58 -6.13 -1.58
C LEU A 194 -9.87 -5.58 -2.20
N ARG A 195 -10.64 -6.39 -2.95
CA ARG A 195 -11.97 -6.00 -3.46
C ARG A 195 -12.95 -5.72 -2.33
N GLN A 196 -13.01 -6.59 -1.32
CA GLN A 196 -13.88 -6.37 -0.14
C GLN A 196 -13.53 -5.07 0.60
N LEU A 197 -12.25 -4.73 0.71
CA LEU A 197 -11.82 -3.47 1.30
C LEU A 197 -12.22 -2.27 0.44
N ALA A 198 -12.14 -2.40 -0.89
CA ALA A 198 -12.61 -1.42 -1.84
C ALA A 198 -14.11 -1.14 -1.69
N GLU A 199 -14.92 -2.20 -1.69
CA GLU A 199 -16.37 -2.12 -1.50
C GLU A 199 -16.77 -1.52 -0.14
N ALA A 200 -15.91 -1.70 0.88
CA ALA A 200 -16.09 -1.09 2.19
C ALA A 200 -15.66 0.40 2.25
N GLY A 201 -15.22 0.99 1.13
CA GLY A 201 -14.81 2.40 1.04
C GLY A 201 -13.43 2.68 1.66
N THR A 202 -12.56 1.67 1.77
CA THR A 202 -11.20 1.86 2.28
C THR A 202 -10.36 2.62 1.25
N THR A 203 -9.73 3.71 1.67
CA THR A 203 -8.77 4.45 0.83
C THR A 203 -7.49 3.63 0.65
N MET A 204 -7.05 3.40 -0.60
CA MET A 204 -5.92 2.53 -0.86
C MET A 204 -4.99 3.07 -1.95
N LEU A 205 -3.68 2.88 -1.75
CA LEU A 205 -2.67 2.94 -2.80
C LEU A 205 -2.05 1.54 -2.93
N VAL A 206 -2.23 0.92 -4.09
CA VAL A 206 -1.81 -0.46 -4.33
C VAL A 206 -0.74 -0.50 -5.41
N VAL A 207 0.50 -0.78 -5.04
CA VAL A 207 1.56 -1.14 -6.01
C VAL A 207 1.30 -2.57 -6.47
N THR A 208 1.10 -2.77 -7.76
CA THR A 208 0.75 -4.08 -8.28
C THR A 208 1.20 -4.28 -9.73
N HIS A 209 1.48 -5.52 -10.09
CA HIS A 209 1.62 -6.00 -11.47
C HIS A 209 0.35 -6.70 -11.98
N GLU A 210 -0.67 -6.81 -11.13
CA GLU A 210 -1.96 -7.41 -11.47
C GLU A 210 -2.85 -6.40 -12.22
N ILE A 211 -2.63 -6.27 -13.55
CA ILE A 211 -3.38 -5.32 -14.39
C ILE A 211 -4.89 -5.58 -14.36
N GLY A 212 -5.31 -6.87 -14.30
CA GLY A 212 -6.72 -7.23 -14.17
C GLY A 212 -7.36 -6.75 -12.86
N PHE A 213 -6.60 -6.71 -11.76
CA PHE A 213 -7.04 -6.09 -10.51
C PHE A 213 -7.14 -4.57 -10.68
N ALA A 214 -6.10 -3.94 -11.20
CA ALA A 214 -6.09 -2.49 -11.41
C ALA A 214 -7.26 -2.04 -12.30
N ALA A 215 -7.57 -2.78 -13.38
CA ALA A 215 -8.67 -2.48 -14.30
C ALA A 215 -10.07 -2.56 -13.67
N ASN A 216 -10.26 -3.50 -12.72
CA ASN A 216 -11.60 -3.82 -12.18
C ASN A 216 -11.87 -3.23 -10.80
N VAL A 217 -10.85 -2.81 -10.06
CA VAL A 217 -10.98 -2.39 -8.67
C VAL A 217 -10.47 -0.97 -8.44
N ALA A 218 -9.43 -0.54 -9.16
CA ALA A 218 -8.91 0.81 -8.98
C ALA A 218 -9.81 1.85 -9.68
N ASP A 219 -10.03 2.97 -9.00
CA ASP A 219 -10.68 4.15 -9.59
C ASP A 219 -9.74 4.83 -10.56
N ARG A 220 -8.47 4.93 -10.19
CA ARG A 220 -7.42 5.59 -10.96
C ARG A 220 -6.14 4.76 -10.98
N ILE A 221 -5.42 4.82 -12.08
CA ILE A 221 -4.08 4.26 -12.23
C ILE A 221 -3.09 5.39 -12.36
N ALA A 222 -1.95 5.26 -11.67
CA ALA A 222 -0.78 6.10 -11.82
C ALA A 222 0.37 5.23 -12.36
N PHE A 223 0.97 5.63 -13.48
CA PHE A 223 2.11 4.95 -14.08
C PHE A 223 3.40 5.67 -13.70
N MET A 224 4.32 4.94 -13.06
CA MET A 224 5.63 5.44 -12.67
C MET A 224 6.73 4.85 -13.53
N ASP A 225 7.61 5.72 -14.03
CA ASP A 225 8.85 5.32 -14.70
C ASP A 225 10.01 6.25 -14.29
N LYS A 226 11.19 5.67 -14.04
CA LYS A 226 12.44 6.39 -13.69
C LYS A 226 12.24 7.45 -12.59
N GLY A 227 11.51 7.09 -11.53
CA GLY A 227 11.26 7.96 -10.38
C GLY A 227 10.19 9.03 -10.57
N ARG A 228 9.51 9.10 -11.70
CA ARG A 228 8.48 10.10 -12.01
C ARG A 228 7.13 9.45 -12.25
N LEU A 229 6.05 10.12 -11.86
CA LEU A 229 4.73 9.80 -12.39
C LEU A 229 4.62 10.38 -13.81
N ILE A 230 4.41 9.48 -14.76
CA ILE A 230 4.42 9.81 -16.19
C ILE A 230 3.02 10.07 -16.71
N GLU A 231 2.07 9.22 -16.30
CA GLU A 231 0.68 9.34 -16.69
C GLU A 231 -0.21 8.85 -15.54
N GLU A 232 -1.32 9.54 -15.32
CA GLU A 232 -2.36 9.13 -14.39
C GLU A 232 -3.75 9.43 -14.96
N GLY A 233 -4.73 8.64 -14.56
CA GLY A 233 -6.10 8.82 -15.02
C GLY A 233 -7.03 7.71 -14.57
N PRO A 234 -8.35 7.80 -14.91
CA PRO A 234 -9.31 6.74 -14.66
C PRO A 234 -8.81 5.39 -15.19
N ALA A 235 -8.92 4.34 -14.37
CA ALA A 235 -8.24 3.07 -14.61
C ALA A 235 -8.52 2.48 -16.00
N ARG A 236 -9.78 2.37 -16.39
CA ARG A 236 -10.17 1.83 -17.71
C ARG A 236 -9.66 2.69 -18.85
N GLN A 237 -9.84 4.01 -18.76
CA GLN A 237 -9.41 4.93 -19.82
C GLN A 237 -7.90 4.87 -20.05
N LEU A 238 -7.11 4.79 -18.99
CA LEU A 238 -5.66 4.75 -19.07
C LEU A 238 -5.16 3.42 -19.65
N LEU A 239 -5.83 2.31 -19.34
CA LEU A 239 -5.48 1.00 -19.87
C LEU A 239 -5.90 0.83 -21.34
N ASP A 240 -7.07 1.35 -21.72
CA ASP A 240 -7.60 1.21 -23.08
C ASP A 240 -6.93 2.20 -24.05
N HIS A 241 -6.57 3.39 -23.55
CA HIS A 241 -6.05 4.50 -24.37
C HIS A 241 -4.81 5.14 -23.74
N PRO A 242 -3.70 4.39 -23.55
CA PRO A 242 -2.46 4.94 -22.99
C PRO A 242 -1.87 6.01 -23.93
N ARG A 243 -1.55 7.20 -23.38
CA ARG A 243 -1.03 8.32 -24.15
C ARG A 243 0.50 8.27 -24.24
N ASP A 244 1.18 7.98 -23.14
CA ASP A 244 2.64 7.91 -23.11
C ASP A 244 3.13 6.61 -23.77
N PRO A 245 4.09 6.67 -24.70
CA PRO A 245 4.64 5.48 -25.38
C PRO A 245 5.25 4.46 -24.41
N ARG A 246 5.82 4.91 -23.28
CA ARG A 246 6.42 4.02 -22.28
C ARG A 246 5.36 3.21 -21.53
N LEU A 247 4.20 3.83 -21.22
CA LEU A 247 3.08 3.10 -20.65
C LEU A 247 2.55 2.04 -21.62
N ARG A 248 2.40 2.40 -22.90
CA ARG A 248 1.96 1.45 -23.95
C ARG A 248 2.90 0.26 -24.03
N THR A 249 4.22 0.51 -24.13
CA THR A 249 5.22 -0.57 -24.16
C THR A 249 5.18 -1.43 -22.91
N PHE A 250 4.99 -0.82 -21.72
CA PHE A 250 4.87 -1.56 -20.46
C PHE A 250 3.63 -2.46 -20.45
N LEU A 251 2.48 -1.95 -20.87
CA LEU A 251 1.23 -2.73 -20.93
C LEU A 251 1.35 -3.90 -21.92
N ASP A 252 1.92 -3.66 -23.11
CA ASP A 252 2.13 -4.71 -24.13
C ASP A 252 3.01 -5.85 -23.56
N LEU A 253 4.07 -5.52 -22.82
CA LEU A 253 4.93 -6.51 -22.17
C LEU A 253 4.21 -7.32 -21.10
N VAL A 254 3.44 -6.66 -20.23
CA VAL A 254 2.74 -7.34 -19.12
C VAL A 254 1.59 -8.21 -19.63
N LEU A 255 0.87 -7.76 -20.65
CA LEU A 255 -0.25 -8.52 -21.23
C LEU A 255 0.25 -9.71 -22.07
N SER A 256 1.32 -9.56 -22.83
CA SER A 256 1.89 -10.66 -23.65
C SER A 256 2.45 -11.81 -22.80
N HIS A 257 2.92 -11.55 -21.58
CA HIS A 257 3.40 -12.60 -20.66
C HIS A 257 2.26 -13.43 -20.03
N ARG A 258 1.03 -12.96 -20.06
CA ARG A 258 -0.15 -13.71 -19.59
C ARG A 258 -0.68 -14.72 -20.61
N ASP A 259 -0.46 -14.46 -21.89
CA ASP A 259 -0.95 -15.31 -22.98
C ASP A 259 0.05 -16.42 -23.38
N ALA A 260 1.23 -16.45 -22.78
CA ALA A 260 2.20 -17.52 -23.02
C ALA A 260 1.77 -18.81 -22.30
N PRO A 261 1.53 -19.93 -23.00
CA PRO A 261 1.18 -21.19 -22.37
C PRO A 261 2.33 -21.66 -21.48
N THR A 262 2.00 -22.06 -20.26
CA THR A 262 2.95 -22.69 -19.31
C THR A 262 3.61 -23.88 -20.03
N PRO A 263 4.96 -23.98 -20.11
CA PRO A 263 5.60 -25.14 -20.70
C PRO A 263 5.20 -26.36 -19.88
N SER A 264 4.50 -27.31 -20.53
CA SER A 264 4.18 -28.62 -19.99
C SER A 264 5.48 -29.30 -19.57
N GLN A 265 5.66 -29.50 -18.26
CA GLN A 265 6.72 -30.35 -17.75
C GLN A 265 6.40 -31.78 -18.21
N THR A 266 7.15 -32.26 -19.19
CA THR A 266 7.31 -33.67 -19.53
C THR A 266 8.30 -34.32 -18.59
#